data_ae1c5a29f4eaab0e2a8716f0dfe77961
#
_entry.id   ae1c5a29f4eaab0e2a8716f0dfe77961
#
_cell.length_a   1.000
_cell.length_b   1.000
_cell.length_c   1.000
_cell.angle_alpha   90.00
_cell.angle_beta   90.00
_cell.angle_gamma   90.00
#
_symmetry.space_group_name_H-M   'P 1'
#
loop_
_entity.id
_entity.type
_entity.pdbx_description
1 polymer ?
#
loop_
_entity_poly.entity_id
_entity_poly.type
_entity_poly.pdbx_seq_one_letter_code
_entity_poly.pdbx_strand_id
1 'polypeptide(L)'
;DWALARHVDRPLGDLDPRVLDLLRMGAHQLLDMRVPDHAAVSATVDVAREHLTDGPVRMVNAVLRALAREEVGRIDEEIARIEDGDARLAVAHSHPEWMVRALRAALAAHGYDEAELEDALAADNEAPIVSLAARPGLIGVEELCEEAEDVLSARVATGLVSKCAVLLASGDPARLPSIRQGLAGVQDEGSQLAAQICAGAPLVGQGDSSWLDLCAGPGGKAALLGALAAGRGA
;
A
#
# COMPACT_ATOMS: atom_id res chain seq x y z
N ASP A 1 -13.02 9.23 -7.98
CA ASP A 1 -13.74 9.63 -9.21
C ASP A 1 -15.22 9.90 -8.93
N TRP A 2 -15.96 9.02 -8.23
CA TRP A 2 -17.38 9.20 -7.93
C TRP A 2 -17.67 10.54 -7.25
N ALA A 3 -16.92 10.91 -6.20
CA ALA A 3 -17.07 12.17 -5.49
C ALA A 3 -16.79 13.39 -6.41
N LEU A 4 -15.77 13.30 -7.26
CA LEU A 4 -15.42 14.35 -8.21
C LEU A 4 -16.51 14.56 -9.28
N ALA A 5 -17.09 13.48 -9.78
CA ALA A 5 -18.13 13.54 -10.82
C ALA A 5 -19.36 14.36 -10.41
N ARG A 6 -19.60 14.52 -9.12
CA ARG A 6 -20.72 15.31 -8.56
C ARG A 6 -20.48 16.82 -8.64
N HIS A 7 -19.24 17.24 -8.84
CA HIS A 7 -18.83 18.66 -8.91
C HIS A 7 -18.36 19.09 -10.30
N VAL A 8 -18.47 18.21 -11.28
CA VAL A 8 -18.09 18.47 -12.67
C VAL A 8 -19.31 18.28 -13.56
N ASP A 9 -19.56 19.23 -14.47
CA ASP A 9 -20.72 19.28 -15.35
C ASP A 9 -20.62 18.45 -16.64
N ARG A 10 -19.54 17.64 -16.75
CA ARG A 10 -19.25 16.75 -17.88
C ARG A 10 -18.62 15.45 -17.39
N PRO A 11 -18.62 14.37 -18.19
CA PRO A 11 -17.91 13.14 -17.87
C PRO A 11 -16.43 13.40 -17.53
N LEU A 12 -15.93 12.76 -16.47
CA LEU A 12 -14.52 12.94 -16.05
C LEU A 12 -13.52 12.56 -17.16
N GLY A 13 -13.90 11.58 -18.02
CA GLY A 13 -13.09 11.16 -19.16
C GLY A 13 -12.91 12.21 -20.27
N ASP A 14 -13.75 13.25 -20.27
CA ASP A 14 -13.66 14.37 -21.23
C ASP A 14 -12.77 15.51 -20.74
N LEU A 15 -12.22 15.39 -19.53
CA LEU A 15 -11.27 16.36 -18.97
C LEU A 15 -9.87 16.14 -19.56
N ASP A 16 -9.06 17.22 -19.62
CA ASP A 16 -7.61 17.07 -19.83
C ASP A 16 -7.06 16.10 -18.77
N PRO A 17 -6.33 15.04 -19.15
CA PRO A 17 -5.81 14.05 -18.20
C PRO A 17 -5.05 14.67 -17.02
N ARG A 18 -4.29 15.74 -17.25
CA ARG A 18 -3.55 16.45 -16.21
C ARG A 18 -4.47 17.14 -15.20
N VAL A 19 -5.61 17.66 -15.67
CA VAL A 19 -6.63 18.24 -14.78
C VAL A 19 -7.26 17.14 -13.94
N LEU A 20 -7.60 16.01 -14.54
CA LEU A 20 -8.18 14.88 -13.83
C LEU A 20 -7.23 14.29 -12.76
N ASP A 21 -5.95 14.15 -13.11
CA ASP A 21 -4.93 13.67 -12.16
C ASP A 21 -4.77 14.61 -10.96
N LEU A 22 -4.75 15.93 -11.20
CA LEU A 22 -4.71 16.93 -10.13
C LEU A 22 -5.97 16.90 -9.26
N LEU A 23 -7.15 16.73 -9.87
CA LEU A 23 -8.41 16.59 -9.13
C LEU A 23 -8.40 15.33 -8.27
N ARG A 24 -7.96 14.19 -8.80
CA ARG A 24 -7.83 12.93 -8.05
C ARG A 24 -6.87 13.06 -6.87
N MET A 25 -5.69 13.66 -7.10
CA MET A 25 -4.71 13.89 -6.06
C MET A 25 -5.26 14.80 -4.94
N GLY A 26 -5.92 15.90 -5.30
CA GLY A 26 -6.54 16.80 -4.34
C GLY A 26 -7.71 16.16 -3.59
N ALA A 27 -8.56 15.38 -4.29
CA ALA A 27 -9.66 14.66 -3.66
C ALA A 27 -9.16 13.60 -2.67
N HIS A 28 -8.10 12.86 -2.99
CA HIS A 28 -7.50 11.90 -2.07
C HIS A 28 -6.96 12.58 -0.80
N GLN A 29 -6.30 13.74 -0.94
CA GLN A 29 -5.85 14.51 0.22
C GLN A 29 -7.00 15.00 1.11
N LEU A 30 -8.14 15.37 0.51
CA LEU A 30 -9.32 15.87 1.22
C LEU A 30 -10.12 14.75 1.91
N LEU A 31 -10.25 13.59 1.28
CA LEU A 31 -11.16 12.53 1.71
C LEU A 31 -10.47 11.46 2.57
N ASP A 32 -9.21 11.11 2.23
CA ASP A 32 -8.54 9.95 2.83
C ASP A 32 -7.32 10.34 3.68
N MET A 33 -6.70 11.49 3.41
CA MET A 33 -5.51 11.90 4.14
C MET A 33 -5.86 12.88 5.27
N ARG A 34 -5.06 12.88 6.33
CA ARG A 34 -5.18 13.84 7.45
C ARG A 34 -4.52 15.16 7.12
N VAL A 35 -4.87 15.76 5.97
CA VAL A 35 -4.36 17.08 5.54
C VAL A 35 -5.48 18.09 5.73
N PRO A 36 -5.21 19.27 6.35
CA PRO A 36 -6.22 20.32 6.43
C PRO A 36 -6.70 20.75 5.05
N ASP A 37 -8.02 20.92 4.85
CA ASP A 37 -8.66 21.19 3.57
C ASP A 37 -8.02 22.35 2.81
N HIS A 38 -7.74 23.46 3.50
CA HIS A 38 -7.11 24.63 2.90
C HIS A 38 -5.71 24.33 2.38
N ALA A 39 -4.95 23.46 3.06
CA ALA A 39 -3.59 23.07 2.65
C ALA A 39 -3.65 22.13 1.44
N ALA A 40 -4.54 21.14 1.44
CA ALA A 40 -4.76 20.22 0.32
C ALA A 40 -5.13 20.97 -0.97
N VAL A 41 -6.13 21.89 -0.87
CA VAL A 41 -6.56 22.71 -2.01
C VAL A 41 -5.44 23.64 -2.48
N SER A 42 -4.75 24.34 -1.57
CA SER A 42 -3.68 25.29 -1.94
C SER A 42 -2.54 24.57 -2.64
N ALA A 43 -2.00 23.51 -2.05
CA ALA A 43 -0.88 22.75 -2.62
C ALA A 43 -1.22 22.18 -4.01
N THR A 44 -2.42 21.61 -4.18
CA THR A 44 -2.85 21.09 -5.48
C THR A 44 -3.00 22.20 -6.53
N VAL A 45 -3.54 23.36 -6.14
CA VAL A 45 -3.68 24.52 -7.04
C VAL A 45 -2.32 25.12 -7.39
N ASP A 46 -1.34 25.10 -6.49
CA ASP A 46 0.02 25.57 -6.80
C ASP A 46 0.70 24.68 -7.84
N VAL A 47 0.59 23.36 -7.72
CA VAL A 47 1.04 22.41 -8.76
C VAL A 47 0.29 22.65 -10.08
N ALA A 48 -1.03 22.90 -10.02
CA ALA A 48 -1.81 23.21 -11.21
C ALA A 48 -1.29 24.46 -11.95
N ARG A 49 -0.88 25.50 -11.25
CA ARG A 49 -0.32 26.74 -11.83
C ARG A 49 1.00 26.53 -12.56
N GLU A 50 1.80 25.55 -12.15
CA GLU A 50 3.05 25.22 -12.80
C GLU A 50 2.87 24.50 -14.14
N HIS A 51 1.74 23.77 -14.29
CA HIS A 51 1.56 22.84 -15.41
C HIS A 51 0.36 23.15 -16.31
N LEU A 52 -0.54 24.03 -15.91
CA LEU A 52 -1.77 24.34 -16.62
C LEU A 52 -1.95 25.84 -16.87
N THR A 53 -2.82 26.16 -17.81
CA THR A 53 -3.27 27.55 -18.05
C THR A 53 -4.34 27.98 -17.04
N ASP A 54 -4.63 29.27 -16.93
CA ASP A 54 -5.52 29.87 -15.93
C ASP A 54 -6.94 29.27 -15.89
N GLY A 55 -7.51 28.86 -17.02
CA GLY A 55 -8.84 28.27 -17.07
C GLY A 55 -8.94 26.96 -16.30
N PRO A 56 -8.15 25.94 -16.66
CA PRO A 56 -8.03 24.70 -15.91
C PRO A 56 -7.66 24.89 -14.43
N VAL A 57 -6.74 25.79 -14.11
CA VAL A 57 -6.39 26.09 -12.70
C VAL A 57 -7.60 26.56 -11.91
N ARG A 58 -8.42 27.46 -12.50
CA ARG A 58 -9.66 27.91 -11.84
C ARG A 58 -10.65 26.78 -11.64
N MET A 59 -10.75 25.86 -12.61
CA MET A 59 -11.61 24.67 -12.50
C MET A 59 -11.15 23.76 -11.37
N VAL A 60 -9.85 23.41 -11.30
CA VAL A 60 -9.29 22.59 -10.20
C VAL A 60 -9.61 23.20 -8.84
N ASN A 61 -9.36 24.52 -8.68
CA ASN A 61 -9.66 25.21 -7.43
C ASN A 61 -11.16 25.20 -7.09
N ALA A 62 -12.03 25.40 -8.07
CA ALA A 62 -13.48 25.44 -7.86
C ALA A 62 -14.02 24.08 -7.43
N VAL A 63 -13.63 23.00 -8.12
CA VAL A 63 -14.06 21.62 -7.86
C VAL A 63 -13.56 21.17 -6.47
N LEU A 64 -12.27 21.35 -6.17
CA LEU A 64 -11.74 20.93 -4.87
C LEU A 64 -12.30 21.72 -3.71
N ARG A 65 -12.59 23.03 -3.87
CA ARG A 65 -13.29 23.82 -2.85
C ARG A 65 -14.75 23.42 -2.68
N ALA A 66 -15.41 22.94 -3.72
CA ALA A 66 -16.76 22.40 -3.62
C ALA A 66 -16.78 21.09 -2.84
N LEU A 67 -15.84 20.19 -3.16
CA LEU A 67 -15.67 18.91 -2.46
C LEU A 67 -15.30 19.13 -0.98
N ALA A 68 -14.38 20.01 -0.67
CA ALA A 68 -13.97 20.34 0.71
C ALA A 68 -15.09 20.91 1.60
N ARG A 69 -16.18 21.38 1.01
CA ARG A 69 -17.34 21.88 1.75
C ARG A 69 -18.40 20.82 2.00
N GLU A 70 -18.27 19.66 1.42
CA GLU A 70 -19.20 18.55 1.68
C GLU A 70 -18.93 17.98 3.08
N GLU A 71 -20.02 17.70 3.79
CA GLU A 71 -19.92 16.94 5.03
C GLU A 71 -19.65 15.46 4.68
N VAL A 72 -18.64 14.87 5.29
CA VAL A 72 -18.24 13.46 5.06
C VAL A 72 -19.43 12.52 5.23
N GLY A 73 -20.24 12.69 6.27
CA GLY A 73 -21.45 11.89 6.50
C GLY A 73 -22.48 11.94 5.37
N ARG A 74 -22.52 13.04 4.60
CA ARG A 74 -23.41 13.15 3.44
C ARG A 74 -22.92 12.31 2.26
N ILE A 75 -21.60 12.19 2.08
CA ILE A 75 -20.99 11.32 1.07
C ILE A 75 -21.39 9.87 1.37
N ASP A 76 -21.23 9.43 2.61
CA ASP A 76 -21.58 8.07 3.04
C ASP A 76 -23.06 7.76 2.86
N GLU A 77 -23.96 8.71 3.20
CA GLU A 77 -25.39 8.57 2.98
C GLU A 77 -25.74 8.41 1.48
N GLU A 78 -25.06 9.12 0.60
CA GLU A 78 -25.31 9.03 -0.83
C GLU A 78 -24.75 7.74 -1.43
N ILE A 79 -23.59 7.28 -0.96
CA ILE A 79 -23.05 5.96 -1.32
C ILE A 79 -24.03 4.85 -0.90
N ALA A 80 -24.58 4.94 0.31
CA ALA A 80 -25.54 3.96 0.80
C ALA A 80 -26.83 3.86 -0.04
N ARG A 81 -27.18 4.90 -0.82
CA ARG A 81 -28.33 4.93 -1.72
C ARG A 81 -28.09 4.29 -3.09
N ILE A 82 -26.86 3.88 -3.39
CA ILE A 82 -26.53 3.18 -4.64
C ILE A 82 -27.21 1.80 -4.58
N GLU A 83 -28.17 1.56 -5.49
CA GLU A 83 -28.98 0.33 -5.50
C GLU A 83 -28.18 -0.91 -5.86
N ASP A 84 -27.27 -0.81 -6.83
CA ASP A 84 -26.38 -1.91 -7.21
C ASP A 84 -25.36 -2.16 -6.11
N GLY A 85 -25.37 -3.36 -5.52
CA GLY A 85 -24.50 -3.73 -4.42
C GLY A 85 -23.01 -3.73 -4.78
N ASP A 86 -22.66 -4.18 -5.99
CA ASP A 86 -21.27 -4.19 -6.44
C ASP A 86 -20.78 -2.77 -6.72
N ALA A 87 -21.60 -1.95 -7.34
CA ALA A 87 -21.28 -0.54 -7.56
C ALA A 87 -21.14 0.23 -6.24
N ARG A 88 -22.00 -0.07 -5.24
CA ARG A 88 -21.91 0.53 -3.92
C ARG A 88 -20.61 0.15 -3.22
N LEU A 89 -20.25 -1.13 -3.17
CA LEU A 89 -19.01 -1.60 -2.57
C LEU A 89 -17.78 -1.04 -3.32
N ALA A 90 -17.84 -0.95 -4.65
CA ALA A 90 -16.78 -0.37 -5.47
C ALA A 90 -16.51 1.10 -5.08
N VAL A 91 -17.57 1.89 -4.88
CA VAL A 91 -17.43 3.30 -4.47
C VAL A 91 -17.01 3.40 -3.01
N ALA A 92 -17.64 2.67 -2.10
CA ALA A 92 -17.37 2.72 -0.66
C ALA A 92 -15.93 2.36 -0.33
N HIS A 93 -15.39 1.35 -1.00
CA HIS A 93 -14.03 0.84 -0.75
C HIS A 93 -13.01 1.24 -1.82
N SER A 94 -13.35 2.18 -2.71
CA SER A 94 -12.42 2.71 -3.75
C SER A 94 -11.85 1.65 -4.70
N HIS A 95 -12.62 0.63 -5.04
CA HIS A 95 -12.24 -0.43 -5.98
C HIS A 95 -12.97 -0.28 -7.33
N PRO A 96 -12.36 -0.68 -8.45
CA PRO A 96 -13.09 -0.86 -9.69
C PRO A 96 -14.18 -1.95 -9.54
N GLU A 97 -15.36 -1.72 -10.07
CA GLU A 97 -16.50 -2.65 -9.96
C GLU A 97 -16.19 -4.08 -10.47
N TRP A 98 -15.34 -4.19 -11.51
CA TRP A 98 -14.90 -5.51 -11.99
C TRP A 98 -14.07 -6.28 -10.97
N MET A 99 -13.30 -5.59 -10.11
CA MET A 99 -12.53 -6.22 -9.03
C MET A 99 -13.47 -6.74 -7.93
N VAL A 100 -14.48 -5.96 -7.54
CA VAL A 100 -15.50 -6.41 -6.58
C VAL A 100 -16.17 -7.69 -7.07
N ARG A 101 -16.58 -7.72 -8.34
CA ARG A 101 -17.16 -8.94 -8.95
C ARG A 101 -16.20 -10.11 -8.99
N ALA A 102 -14.94 -9.88 -9.32
CA ALA A 102 -13.93 -10.94 -9.37
C ALA A 102 -13.63 -11.52 -7.98
N LEU A 103 -13.49 -10.67 -6.96
CA LEU A 103 -13.29 -11.08 -5.57
C LEU A 103 -14.49 -11.84 -5.04
N ARG A 104 -15.72 -11.38 -5.27
CA ARG A 104 -16.95 -12.11 -4.93
C ARG A 104 -16.96 -13.52 -5.52
N ALA A 105 -16.66 -13.62 -6.81
CA ALA A 105 -16.62 -14.92 -7.48
C ALA A 105 -15.53 -15.84 -6.93
N ALA A 106 -14.37 -15.28 -6.59
CA ALA A 106 -13.25 -16.03 -6.01
C ALA A 106 -13.60 -16.55 -4.60
N LEU A 107 -14.14 -15.70 -3.73
CA LEU A 107 -14.57 -16.08 -2.38
C LEU A 107 -15.64 -17.19 -2.44
N ALA A 108 -16.66 -17.04 -3.27
CA ALA A 108 -17.70 -18.03 -3.46
C ALA A 108 -17.14 -19.39 -3.97
N ALA A 109 -16.19 -19.36 -4.91
CA ALA A 109 -15.55 -20.58 -5.43
C ALA A 109 -14.74 -21.33 -4.36
N HIS A 110 -14.26 -20.65 -3.35
CA HIS A 110 -13.53 -21.22 -2.22
C HIS A 110 -14.39 -21.48 -0.97
N GLY A 111 -15.70 -21.24 -1.05
CA GLY A 111 -16.66 -21.53 0.02
C GLY A 111 -16.66 -20.52 1.17
N TYR A 112 -16.16 -19.32 0.95
CA TYR A 112 -16.23 -18.22 1.90
C TYR A 112 -17.63 -17.58 1.90
N ASP A 113 -18.00 -16.95 3.03
CA ASP A 113 -19.23 -16.19 3.16
C ASP A 113 -19.18 -14.88 2.34
N GLU A 114 -20.33 -14.44 1.88
CA GLU A 114 -20.45 -13.15 1.17
C GLU A 114 -20.05 -11.95 2.06
N ALA A 115 -20.23 -12.05 3.36
CA ALA A 115 -19.80 -11.04 4.32
C ALA A 115 -18.28 -10.79 4.29
N GLU A 116 -17.47 -11.80 3.98
CA GLU A 116 -16.01 -11.68 3.84
C GLU A 116 -15.58 -10.73 2.72
N LEU A 117 -16.46 -10.47 1.74
CA LEU A 117 -16.12 -9.58 0.63
C LEU A 117 -15.91 -8.14 1.10
N GLU A 118 -16.81 -7.62 1.93
CA GLU A 118 -16.70 -6.25 2.42
C GLU A 118 -15.49 -6.09 3.34
N ASP A 119 -15.23 -7.08 4.20
CA ASP A 119 -14.05 -7.11 5.07
C ASP A 119 -12.75 -7.14 4.25
N ALA A 120 -12.68 -7.93 3.17
CA ALA A 120 -11.53 -7.99 2.28
C ALA A 120 -11.29 -6.64 1.56
N LEU A 121 -12.34 -6.01 1.03
CA LEU A 121 -12.25 -4.70 0.39
C LEU A 121 -11.84 -3.60 1.37
N ALA A 122 -12.28 -3.67 2.62
CA ALA A 122 -11.88 -2.74 3.69
C ALA A 122 -10.40 -2.93 4.04
N ALA A 123 -9.96 -4.19 4.20
CA ALA A 123 -8.57 -4.53 4.52
C ALA A 123 -7.58 -4.07 3.44
N ASP A 124 -7.97 -4.09 2.16
CA ASP A 124 -7.13 -3.61 1.05
C ASP A 124 -6.83 -2.10 1.13
N ASN A 125 -7.65 -1.33 1.88
CA ASN A 125 -7.43 0.10 2.11
C ASN A 125 -6.66 0.40 3.39
N GLU A 126 -6.38 -0.60 4.21
CA GLU A 126 -5.56 -0.39 5.41
C GLU A 126 -4.10 -0.12 5.04
N ALA A 127 -3.49 0.86 5.71
CA ALA A 127 -2.08 1.14 5.49
C ALA A 127 -1.24 -0.08 5.91
N PRO A 128 -0.35 -0.59 5.04
CA PRO A 128 0.46 -1.75 5.37
C PRO A 128 1.40 -1.45 6.53
N ILE A 129 1.53 -2.41 7.46
CA ILE A 129 2.56 -2.37 8.48
C ILE A 129 3.92 -2.55 7.79
N VAL A 130 4.87 -1.66 8.09
CA VAL A 130 6.23 -1.78 7.55
C VAL A 130 6.90 -2.99 8.19
N SER A 131 7.29 -3.97 7.38
CA SER A 131 8.02 -5.14 7.81
C SER A 131 9.48 -5.07 7.38
N LEU A 132 10.38 -5.41 8.31
CA LEU A 132 11.82 -5.55 8.06
C LEU A 132 12.18 -7.02 8.08
N ALA A 133 13.14 -7.41 7.25
CA ALA A 133 13.77 -8.73 7.26
C ALA A 133 15.16 -8.64 7.86
N ALA A 134 15.35 -9.17 9.05
CA ALA A 134 16.69 -9.46 9.59
C ALA A 134 17.34 -10.54 8.73
N ARG A 135 18.61 -10.34 8.32
CA ARG A 135 19.32 -11.31 7.51
C ARG A 135 20.09 -12.27 8.42
N PRO A 136 19.75 -13.59 8.41
CA PRO A 136 20.40 -14.57 9.26
C PRO A 136 21.94 -14.57 9.12
N GLY A 137 22.63 -14.58 10.24
CA GLY A 137 24.09 -14.50 10.28
C GLY A 137 24.70 -13.08 10.16
N LEU A 138 23.88 -12.08 9.85
CA LEU A 138 24.30 -10.67 9.80
C LEU A 138 23.72 -9.85 10.95
N ILE A 139 22.45 -10.05 11.28
CA ILE A 139 21.79 -9.41 12.43
C ILE A 139 20.69 -10.33 12.97
N GLY A 140 20.49 -10.32 14.28
CA GLY A 140 19.37 -11.00 14.96
C GLY A 140 18.07 -10.20 14.91
N VAL A 141 16.94 -10.88 15.06
CA VAL A 141 15.63 -10.22 15.13
C VAL A 141 15.54 -9.33 16.37
N GLU A 142 16.01 -9.84 17.51
CA GLU A 142 16.01 -9.12 18.77
C GLU A 142 16.87 -7.84 18.69
N GLU A 143 18.07 -7.96 18.13
CA GLU A 143 18.99 -6.82 17.92
C GLU A 143 18.39 -5.77 16.97
N LEU A 144 17.69 -6.20 15.91
CA LEU A 144 16.99 -5.30 15.00
C LEU A 144 15.79 -4.63 15.66
N CYS A 145 15.08 -5.32 16.56
CA CYS A 145 14.01 -4.72 17.37
C CYS A 145 14.56 -3.62 18.28
N GLU A 146 15.62 -3.91 19.04
CA GLU A 146 16.26 -2.93 19.93
C GLU A 146 16.76 -1.70 19.15
N GLU A 147 17.43 -1.90 18.02
CA GLU A 147 17.88 -0.80 17.15
C GLU A 147 16.69 0.04 16.66
N ALA A 148 15.60 -0.60 16.26
CA ALA A 148 14.42 0.11 15.73
C ALA A 148 13.69 0.92 16.83
N GLU A 149 13.58 0.38 18.04
CA GLU A 149 13.03 1.10 19.19
C GLU A 149 13.87 2.32 19.55
N ASP A 150 15.19 2.14 19.64
CA ASP A 150 16.12 3.20 20.02
C ASP A 150 16.21 4.32 18.96
N VAL A 151 16.35 3.97 17.68
CA VAL A 151 16.59 4.94 16.59
C VAL A 151 15.32 5.63 16.14
N LEU A 152 14.20 4.89 16.08
CA LEU A 152 12.94 5.40 15.55
C LEU A 152 11.98 5.86 16.64
N SER A 153 12.21 5.49 17.90
CA SER A 153 11.25 5.64 19.00
C SER A 153 9.88 5.06 18.65
N ALA A 154 9.90 3.97 17.88
CA ALA A 154 8.70 3.29 17.38
C ALA A 154 8.39 2.06 18.21
N ARG A 155 7.11 1.70 18.30
CA ARG A 155 6.74 0.36 18.79
C ARG A 155 7.06 -0.65 17.71
N VAL A 156 7.72 -1.74 18.11
CA VAL A 156 8.06 -2.85 17.23
C VAL A 156 7.45 -4.15 17.74
N ALA A 157 7.30 -5.11 16.85
CA ALA A 157 6.91 -6.48 17.19
C ALA A 157 7.68 -7.45 16.28
N THR A 158 7.86 -8.68 16.74
CA THR A 158 8.33 -9.75 15.88
C THR A 158 7.24 -10.16 14.88
N GLY A 159 7.64 -10.68 13.72
CA GLY A 159 6.71 -11.13 12.71
C GLY A 159 5.79 -12.26 13.16
N LEU A 160 4.64 -12.37 12.53
CA LEU A 160 3.64 -13.41 12.80
C LEU A 160 3.92 -14.70 12.05
N VAL A 161 4.48 -14.62 10.85
CA VAL A 161 4.70 -15.76 9.94
C VAL A 161 6.15 -15.95 9.55
N SER A 162 6.96 -14.90 9.53
CA SER A 162 8.38 -14.97 9.21
C SER A 162 9.24 -14.86 10.47
N LYS A 163 10.14 -15.84 10.66
CA LYS A 163 11.11 -15.84 11.78
C LYS A 163 12.19 -14.74 11.65
N CYS A 164 12.25 -14.06 10.52
CA CYS A 164 13.20 -12.98 10.26
C CYS A 164 12.53 -11.60 10.34
N ALA A 165 11.22 -11.53 10.56
CA ALA A 165 10.48 -10.28 10.47
C ALA A 165 10.47 -9.47 11.75
N VAL A 166 10.64 -8.15 11.58
CA VAL A 166 10.36 -7.12 12.58
C VAL A 166 9.34 -6.15 12.01
N LEU A 167 8.24 -5.96 12.72
CA LEU A 167 7.12 -5.11 12.30
C LEU A 167 7.26 -3.74 12.98
N LEU A 168 7.20 -2.67 12.17
CA LEU A 168 7.30 -1.29 12.64
C LEU A 168 5.91 -0.64 12.64
N ALA A 169 5.47 -0.14 13.80
CA ALA A 169 4.23 0.64 13.87
C ALA A 169 4.38 2.03 13.24
N SER A 170 5.60 2.58 13.16
CA SER A 170 5.87 3.91 12.60
C SER A 170 7.37 4.10 12.38
N GLY A 171 7.74 5.23 11.75
CA GLY A 171 9.13 5.62 11.54
C GLY A 171 9.64 5.29 10.14
N ASP A 172 10.78 5.88 9.79
CA ASP A 172 11.43 5.69 8.50
C ASP A 172 12.55 4.65 8.61
N PRO A 173 12.40 3.46 7.98
CA PRO A 173 13.42 2.41 8.01
C PRO A 173 14.80 2.85 7.47
N ALA A 174 14.84 3.83 6.58
CA ALA A 174 16.10 4.33 6.03
C ALA A 174 17.00 4.99 7.10
N ARG A 175 16.48 5.31 8.27
CA ARG A 175 17.23 5.83 9.40
C ARG A 175 18.02 4.75 10.15
N LEU A 176 17.66 3.48 10.01
CA LEU A 176 18.30 2.37 10.70
C LEU A 176 19.71 2.09 10.12
N PRO A 177 20.76 2.03 10.95
CA PRO A 177 22.09 1.61 10.54
C PRO A 177 22.11 0.24 9.86
N SER A 178 21.40 -0.74 10.39
CA SER A 178 21.29 -2.10 9.86
C SER A 178 20.75 -2.14 8.41
N ILE A 179 19.76 -1.30 8.08
CA ILE A 179 19.25 -1.16 6.71
C ILE A 179 20.31 -0.57 5.78
N ARG A 180 20.99 0.51 6.22
CA ARG A 180 22.04 1.17 5.42
C ARG A 180 23.25 0.30 5.17
N GLN A 181 23.59 -0.58 6.11
CA GLN A 181 24.70 -1.52 6.01
C GLN A 181 24.32 -2.82 5.30
N GLY A 182 23.05 -3.00 4.97
CA GLY A 182 22.57 -4.21 4.33
C GLY A 182 22.49 -5.44 5.24
N LEU A 183 22.48 -5.24 6.56
CA LEU A 183 22.30 -6.32 7.54
C LEU A 183 20.82 -6.74 7.65
N ALA A 184 19.91 -5.80 7.37
CA ALA A 184 18.49 -6.01 7.25
C ALA A 184 17.94 -5.35 5.98
N GLY A 185 16.67 -5.55 5.65
CA GLY A 185 16.01 -4.94 4.51
C GLY A 185 14.53 -4.75 4.75
N VAL A 186 13.91 -3.77 4.07
CA VAL A 186 12.46 -3.65 4.06
C VAL A 186 11.90 -4.74 3.13
N GLN A 187 11.10 -5.62 3.68
CA GLN A 187 10.51 -6.74 2.94
C GLN A 187 9.27 -7.25 3.66
N ASP A 188 8.18 -7.41 2.93
CA ASP A 188 6.93 -7.98 3.43
C ASP A 188 7.10 -9.43 3.93
N GLU A 189 6.37 -9.81 4.99
CA GLU A 189 6.48 -11.14 5.61
C GLU A 189 6.16 -12.28 4.64
N GLY A 190 5.16 -12.11 3.78
CA GLY A 190 4.83 -13.10 2.75
C GLY A 190 5.97 -13.32 1.78
N SER A 191 6.68 -12.26 1.39
CA SER A 191 7.89 -12.33 0.58
C SER A 191 9.06 -12.98 1.30
N GLN A 192 9.21 -12.74 2.61
CA GLN A 192 10.21 -13.41 3.45
C GLN A 192 9.91 -14.91 3.57
N LEU A 193 8.64 -15.25 3.81
CA LEU A 193 8.18 -16.65 3.91
C LEU A 193 8.44 -17.40 2.61
N ALA A 194 8.17 -16.80 1.45
CA ALA A 194 8.46 -17.40 0.15
C ALA A 194 9.96 -17.72 -0.01
N ALA A 195 10.86 -16.83 0.41
CA ALA A 195 12.29 -17.07 0.41
C ALA A 195 12.69 -18.19 1.38
N GLN A 196 12.12 -18.21 2.58
CA GLN A 196 12.39 -19.25 3.59
C GLN A 196 11.89 -20.63 3.13
N ILE A 197 10.71 -20.71 2.52
CA ILE A 197 10.17 -21.96 1.95
C ILE A 197 11.06 -22.45 0.82
N CYS A 198 11.47 -21.54 -0.08
CA CYS A 198 12.41 -21.89 -1.17
C CYS A 198 13.72 -22.43 -0.62
N ALA A 199 14.31 -21.73 0.36
CA ALA A 199 15.53 -22.16 1.03
C ALA A 199 15.37 -23.50 1.77
N GLY A 200 14.19 -23.76 2.36
CA GLY A 200 13.86 -25.00 3.09
C GLY A 200 13.42 -26.17 2.21
N ALA A 201 13.21 -25.97 0.92
CA ALA A 201 12.69 -27.00 0.04
C ALA A 201 13.65 -28.21 -0.04
N PRO A 202 13.13 -29.46 0.01
CA PRO A 202 13.96 -30.64 -0.14
C PRO A 202 14.53 -30.72 -1.56
N LEU A 203 15.82 -31.00 -1.66
CA LEU A 203 16.51 -31.13 -2.95
C LEU A 203 16.53 -32.58 -3.41
N VAL A 204 16.35 -32.76 -4.72
CA VAL A 204 16.55 -34.06 -5.38
C VAL A 204 17.93 -34.06 -6.01
N GLY A 205 18.88 -34.84 -5.44
CA GLY A 205 20.25 -34.91 -5.92
C GLY A 205 21.29 -34.56 -4.90
N GLN A 206 22.54 -34.43 -5.34
CA GLN A 206 23.67 -34.01 -4.49
C GLN A 206 24.05 -32.57 -4.80
N GLY A 207 24.18 -31.78 -3.74
CA GLY A 207 24.77 -30.44 -3.79
C GLY A 207 23.72 -29.30 -3.75
N ASP A 208 23.99 -28.36 -2.88
CA ASP A 208 23.25 -27.11 -2.65
C ASP A 208 24.25 -25.94 -2.61
N SER A 209 25.33 -26.04 -3.39
CA SER A 209 26.44 -25.10 -3.33
C SER A 209 26.27 -23.88 -4.23
N SER A 210 25.25 -23.84 -5.10
CA SER A 210 25.03 -22.71 -6.02
C SER A 210 23.53 -22.45 -6.21
N TRP A 211 23.14 -21.25 -5.93
CA TRP A 211 21.74 -20.80 -6.05
C TRP A 211 21.63 -19.74 -7.15
N LEU A 212 20.57 -19.80 -7.94
CA LEU A 212 20.29 -18.85 -9.00
C LEU A 212 18.86 -18.30 -8.82
N ASP A 213 18.75 -17.00 -8.65
CA ASP A 213 17.47 -16.28 -8.66
C ASP A 213 17.28 -15.61 -10.01
N LEU A 214 16.35 -16.13 -10.82
CA LEU A 214 16.02 -15.60 -12.15
C LEU A 214 15.10 -14.37 -12.10
N CYS A 215 14.49 -14.07 -10.93
CA CYS A 215 13.55 -12.98 -10.73
C CYS A 215 13.97 -12.06 -9.57
N ALA A 216 15.27 -11.82 -9.44
CA ALA A 216 15.90 -11.16 -8.29
C ALA A 216 15.48 -9.69 -8.04
N GLY A 217 15.06 -8.96 -9.06
CA GLY A 217 14.76 -7.52 -8.92
C GLY A 217 13.58 -7.21 -7.98
N PRO A 218 13.67 -6.22 -7.08
CA PRO A 218 14.78 -5.33 -6.73
C PRO A 218 15.77 -5.90 -5.71
N GLY A 219 15.71 -7.19 -5.35
CA GLY A 219 16.73 -7.86 -4.55
C GLY A 219 16.30 -8.34 -3.16
N GLY A 220 15.10 -8.04 -2.69
CA GLY A 220 14.66 -8.41 -1.33
C GLY A 220 14.75 -9.91 -1.06
N LYS A 221 14.15 -10.74 -1.91
CA LYS A 221 14.21 -12.20 -1.78
C LYS A 221 15.62 -12.73 -2.00
N ALA A 222 16.33 -12.25 -3.03
CA ALA A 222 17.71 -12.66 -3.33
C ALA A 222 18.65 -12.39 -2.16
N ALA A 223 18.53 -11.23 -1.50
CA ALA A 223 19.37 -10.89 -0.35
C ALA A 223 19.08 -11.78 0.87
N LEU A 224 17.82 -12.09 1.13
CA LEU A 224 17.45 -13.02 2.20
C LEU A 224 17.89 -14.46 1.89
N LEU A 225 17.72 -14.91 0.63
CA LEU A 225 18.21 -16.22 0.16
C LEU A 225 19.73 -16.32 0.30
N GLY A 226 20.47 -15.26 -0.06
CA GLY A 226 21.93 -15.21 0.11
C GLY A 226 22.36 -15.36 1.57
N ALA A 227 21.67 -14.71 2.51
CA ALA A 227 21.93 -14.85 3.94
C ALA A 227 21.60 -16.26 4.45
N LEU A 228 20.48 -16.85 3.99
CA LEU A 228 20.11 -18.22 4.34
C LEU A 228 21.07 -19.27 3.77
N ALA A 229 21.57 -19.07 2.55
CA ALA A 229 22.54 -19.96 1.91
C ALA A 229 23.91 -19.91 2.63
N ALA A 230 24.38 -18.72 3.00
CA ALA A 230 25.63 -18.56 3.73
C ALA A 230 25.63 -19.31 5.08
N GLY A 231 24.49 -19.36 5.77
CA GLY A 231 24.31 -20.14 7.00
C GLY A 231 24.39 -21.67 6.80
N ARG A 232 24.30 -22.16 5.56
CA ARG A 232 24.43 -23.59 5.20
C ARG A 232 25.86 -23.95 4.77
N GLY A 233 26.79 -23.00 4.68
CA GLY A 233 28.14 -23.22 4.17
C GLY A 233 28.19 -23.40 2.64
N ALA A 234 27.19 -22.87 1.95
CA ALA A 234 27.12 -22.84 0.49
C ALA A 234 27.77 -21.56 -0.08
#